data_4a196693ad21b44cb714979c32e2d861
#
_entry.id   4a196693ad21b44cb714979c32e2d861
#
_cell.length_a   1.000
_cell.length_b   1.000
_cell.length_c   1.000
_cell.angle_alpha   90.00
_cell.angle_beta   90.00
_cell.angle_gamma   90.00
#
_symmetry.space_group_name_H-M   'P 1'
#
loop_
_entity.id
_entity.type
_entity.pdbx_description
1 polymer ?
#
loop_
_entity_poly.entity_id
_entity_poly.type
_entity_poly.pdbx_seq_one_letter_code
_entity_poly.pdbx_strand_id
1 'polypeptide(L)'
;MTKAIATKDEEYLQSMAGRGLESVPQDILPIPRVNLVQASSKDTVLLDGKKAPLGFFFNTGRQTASETIECAVLRVGTSRVRFEKGVLGDPPLCRSRNGILSEDGQKCAECAYSKWTALPPECKLCLDFLCIEDESQKPFLLSASGTSFKPARNALAAMIFSALPAFGHKVRLESKFISSKKGDFYILVFRILGARPVEEIRYLEERYNQYTKVLPEGSQEEATKDLGDMGENKLEKIEQENNTKPVGKEDVDPEKVPVG
;
A
#
# COMPACT_ATOMS: atom_id res chain seq x y z
N MET A 1 11.83 -8.53 -26.27
CA MET A 1 12.30 -9.24 -25.05
C MET A 1 12.09 -10.73 -25.29
N THR A 2 13.16 -11.50 -25.35
CA THR A 2 13.14 -12.95 -25.57
C THR A 2 12.52 -13.62 -24.36
N LYS A 3 11.39 -14.32 -24.55
CA LYS A 3 10.83 -15.25 -23.57
C LYS A 3 11.95 -16.26 -23.25
N ALA A 4 12.44 -16.26 -22.03
CA ALA A 4 13.29 -17.34 -21.57
C ALA A 4 12.42 -18.61 -21.65
N ILE A 5 12.81 -19.52 -22.52
CA ILE A 5 12.20 -20.85 -22.60
C ILE A 5 12.60 -21.50 -21.28
N ALA A 6 11.63 -21.80 -20.42
CA ALA A 6 11.87 -22.55 -19.19
C ALA A 6 12.64 -23.82 -19.56
N THR A 7 13.70 -24.10 -18.83
CA THR A 7 14.44 -25.33 -19.03
C THR A 7 13.56 -26.52 -18.60
N LYS A 8 13.80 -27.71 -19.17
CA LYS A 8 13.07 -28.92 -18.75
C LYS A 8 13.14 -29.16 -17.23
N ASP A 9 14.21 -28.73 -16.61
CA ASP A 9 14.40 -28.83 -15.17
C ASP A 9 13.51 -27.85 -14.41
N GLU A 10 13.30 -26.64 -14.92
CA GLU A 10 12.37 -25.66 -14.33
C GLU A 10 10.92 -26.13 -14.45
N GLU A 11 10.53 -26.69 -15.62
CA GLU A 11 9.20 -27.28 -15.81
C GLU A 11 8.98 -28.48 -14.87
N TYR A 12 10.00 -29.33 -14.71
CA TYR A 12 9.97 -30.44 -13.76
C TYR A 12 9.82 -29.95 -12.32
N LEU A 13 10.61 -28.97 -11.89
CA LEU A 13 10.52 -28.39 -10.54
C LEU A 13 9.17 -27.74 -10.29
N GLN A 14 8.60 -27.03 -11.29
CA GLN A 14 7.26 -26.47 -11.18
C GLN A 14 6.19 -27.54 -11.04
N SER A 15 6.31 -28.67 -11.74
CA SER A 15 5.39 -29.82 -11.61
C SER A 15 5.46 -30.48 -10.22
N MET A 16 6.56 -30.29 -9.51
CA MET A 16 6.79 -30.81 -8.16
C MET A 16 6.39 -29.81 -7.07
N ALA A 17 6.03 -28.57 -7.44
CA ALA A 17 5.70 -27.55 -6.47
C ALA A 17 4.52 -27.98 -5.57
N GLY A 18 4.72 -27.85 -4.25
CA GLY A 18 3.71 -28.25 -3.26
C GLY A 18 3.72 -29.72 -2.88
N ARG A 19 4.49 -30.58 -3.54
CA ARG A 19 4.63 -31.99 -3.11
C ARG A 19 5.23 -32.07 -1.71
N GLY A 20 4.66 -32.92 -0.88
CA GLY A 20 5.00 -33.06 0.55
C GLY A 20 4.21 -32.07 1.46
N LEU A 21 3.41 -31.20 0.89
CA LEU A 21 2.55 -30.24 1.61
C LEU A 21 1.05 -30.49 1.35
N GLU A 22 0.68 -31.61 0.77
CA GLU A 22 -0.69 -31.94 0.33
C GLU A 22 -1.68 -31.98 1.49
N SER A 23 -1.19 -32.30 2.69
CA SER A 23 -2.01 -32.33 3.91
C SER A 23 -2.10 -30.99 4.63
N VAL A 24 -1.36 -29.96 4.16
CA VAL A 24 -1.39 -28.64 4.79
C VAL A 24 -2.47 -27.80 4.09
N PRO A 25 -3.56 -27.41 4.79
CA PRO A 25 -4.56 -26.54 4.22
C PRO A 25 -3.94 -25.21 3.79
N GLN A 26 -4.19 -24.77 2.55
CA GLN A 26 -3.58 -23.55 2.00
C GLN A 26 -4.04 -22.28 2.72
N ASP A 27 -5.24 -22.30 3.30
CA ASP A 27 -5.85 -21.21 4.05
C ASP A 27 -5.15 -20.90 5.39
N ILE A 28 -4.39 -21.88 5.94
CA ILE A 28 -3.60 -21.66 7.16
C ILE A 28 -2.20 -21.10 6.87
N LEU A 29 -1.73 -21.14 5.62
CA LEU A 29 -0.42 -20.63 5.26
C LEU A 29 -0.46 -19.11 5.10
N PRO A 30 0.30 -18.34 5.90
CA PRO A 30 0.29 -16.91 5.79
C PRO A 30 0.95 -16.46 4.49
N ILE A 31 0.26 -15.61 3.72
CA ILE A 31 0.90 -14.93 2.60
C ILE A 31 1.97 -13.96 3.15
N PRO A 32 3.22 -14.02 2.65
CA PRO A 32 4.28 -13.15 3.11
C PRO A 32 3.89 -11.66 2.97
N ARG A 33 4.29 -10.84 3.92
CA ARG A 33 4.12 -9.40 3.83
C ARG A 33 5.37 -8.73 3.29
N VAL A 34 5.16 -7.67 2.51
CA VAL A 34 6.21 -6.75 2.11
C VAL A 34 6.00 -5.44 2.86
N ASN A 35 7.02 -5.00 3.57
CA ASN A 35 7.00 -3.78 4.37
C ASN A 35 8.02 -2.79 3.85
N LEU A 36 7.65 -1.52 3.74
CA LEU A 36 8.59 -0.44 3.47
C LEU A 36 9.40 -0.14 4.74
N VAL A 37 10.72 -0.29 4.65
CA VAL A 37 11.64 -0.15 5.80
C VAL A 37 11.75 1.32 6.19
N GLN A 38 11.42 1.62 7.43
CA GLN A 38 11.53 2.94 8.08
C GLN A 38 12.59 2.90 9.19
N ALA A 39 13.01 4.04 9.69
CA ALA A 39 13.89 4.13 10.86
C ALA A 39 13.30 3.45 12.10
N SER A 40 11.96 3.41 12.20
CA SER A 40 11.22 2.76 13.28
C SER A 40 10.91 1.29 13.03
N SER A 41 11.28 0.73 11.87
CA SER A 41 11.00 -0.68 11.56
C SER A 41 11.83 -1.60 12.43
N LYS A 42 11.15 -2.57 13.07
CA LYS A 42 11.78 -3.66 13.82
C LYS A 42 11.79 -4.92 12.95
N ASP A 43 12.62 -5.89 13.30
CA ASP A 43 12.64 -7.23 12.71
C ASP A 43 12.82 -7.27 11.18
N THR A 44 13.57 -6.30 10.64
CA THR A 44 13.93 -6.25 9.21
C THR A 44 15.34 -6.81 8.99
N VAL A 45 15.58 -8.02 9.52
CA VAL A 45 16.87 -8.72 9.40
C VAL A 45 16.85 -9.60 8.17
N LEU A 46 17.85 -9.44 7.31
CA LEU A 46 18.08 -10.24 6.11
C LEU A 46 18.64 -11.62 6.48
N LEU A 47 18.62 -12.56 5.54
CA LEU A 47 19.19 -13.90 5.72
C LEU A 47 20.68 -13.90 6.11
N ASP A 48 21.44 -12.88 5.70
CA ASP A 48 22.86 -12.69 6.06
C ASP A 48 23.07 -12.03 7.43
N GLY A 49 22.01 -11.80 8.18
CA GLY A 49 22.04 -11.18 9.52
C GLY A 49 22.12 -9.65 9.52
N LYS A 50 22.19 -8.99 8.37
CA LYS A 50 22.23 -7.54 8.28
C LYS A 50 20.82 -6.96 8.34
N LYS A 51 20.72 -5.68 8.77
CA LYS A 51 19.45 -4.95 8.67
C LYS A 51 19.19 -4.53 7.23
N ALA A 52 17.93 -4.65 6.80
CA ALA A 52 17.50 -4.13 5.51
C ALA A 52 17.69 -2.60 5.45
N PRO A 53 18.14 -2.05 4.31
CA PRO A 53 18.34 -0.61 4.15
C PRO A 53 17.03 0.17 4.28
N LEU A 54 17.12 1.41 4.76
CA LEU A 54 15.97 2.33 4.84
C LEU A 54 15.44 2.63 3.43
N GLY A 55 14.12 2.68 3.31
CA GLY A 55 13.46 2.92 2.03
C GLY A 55 13.34 1.70 1.12
N PHE A 56 13.91 0.56 1.48
CA PHE A 56 13.77 -0.71 0.76
C PHE A 56 12.49 -1.44 1.17
N PHE A 57 12.04 -2.33 0.31
CA PHE A 57 10.90 -3.22 0.53
C PHE A 57 11.39 -4.54 1.11
N PHE A 58 11.09 -4.80 2.37
CA PHE A 58 11.48 -6.03 3.06
C PHE A 58 10.37 -7.08 2.97
N ASN A 59 10.69 -8.25 2.40
CA ASN A 59 9.80 -9.40 2.33
C ASN A 59 9.98 -10.27 3.57
N THR A 60 8.95 -10.38 4.41
CA THR A 60 9.01 -11.10 5.69
C THR A 60 9.18 -12.61 5.55
N GLY A 61 8.68 -13.21 4.46
CA GLY A 61 8.77 -14.66 4.24
C GLY A 61 10.11 -15.09 3.69
N ARG A 62 10.74 -14.25 2.84
CA ARG A 62 12.04 -14.55 2.21
C ARG A 62 13.21 -13.92 2.95
N GLN A 63 12.96 -12.99 3.87
CA GLN A 63 13.97 -12.17 4.54
C GLN A 63 14.94 -11.49 3.55
N THR A 64 14.38 -10.99 2.45
CA THR A 64 15.09 -10.24 1.41
C THR A 64 14.60 -8.81 1.34
N ALA A 65 15.45 -7.90 0.84
CA ALA A 65 15.06 -6.52 0.60
C ALA A 65 15.37 -6.11 -0.83
N SER A 66 14.46 -5.35 -1.43
CA SER A 66 14.58 -4.80 -2.79
C SER A 66 14.29 -3.30 -2.77
N GLU A 67 15.01 -2.53 -3.59
CA GLU A 67 14.77 -1.10 -3.73
C GLU A 67 13.44 -0.81 -4.42
N THR A 68 13.09 -1.61 -5.41
CA THR A 68 11.82 -1.57 -6.14
C THR A 68 11.26 -2.96 -6.31
N ILE A 69 9.94 -3.08 -6.51
CA ILE A 69 9.27 -4.34 -6.82
C ILE A 69 8.33 -4.11 -8.00
N GLU A 70 8.50 -4.88 -9.09
CA GLU A 70 7.51 -4.94 -10.16
C GLU A 70 6.51 -6.04 -9.85
N CYS A 71 5.21 -5.75 -10.01
CA CYS A 71 4.15 -6.66 -9.61
C CYS A 71 2.84 -6.44 -10.37
N ALA A 72 1.97 -7.43 -10.27
CA ALA A 72 0.55 -7.33 -10.58
C ALA A 72 -0.24 -7.17 -9.28
N VAL A 73 -1.19 -6.25 -9.25
CA VAL A 73 -2.15 -6.11 -8.16
C VAL A 73 -3.32 -7.04 -8.42
N LEU A 74 -3.47 -8.11 -7.66
CA LEU A 74 -4.59 -9.04 -7.82
C LEU A 74 -5.86 -8.51 -7.18
N ARG A 75 -5.77 -8.07 -5.92
CA ARG A 75 -6.91 -7.61 -5.15
C ARG A 75 -6.51 -6.46 -4.23
N VAL A 76 -7.44 -5.55 -4.00
CA VAL A 76 -7.31 -4.49 -3.00
C VAL A 76 -8.45 -4.62 -2.02
N GLY A 77 -8.12 -4.53 -0.74
CA GLY A 77 -9.06 -4.49 0.37
C GLY A 77 -8.79 -3.30 1.26
N THR A 78 -9.63 -3.11 2.24
CA THR A 78 -9.43 -2.13 3.31
C THR A 78 -9.29 -2.83 4.64
N SER A 79 -8.48 -2.29 5.51
CA SER A 79 -8.40 -2.70 6.90
C SER A 79 -8.27 -1.48 7.81
N ARG A 80 -8.48 -1.68 9.11
CA ARG A 80 -8.21 -0.63 10.10
C ARG A 80 -7.35 -1.19 11.22
N VAL A 81 -6.48 -0.33 11.76
CA VAL A 81 -5.58 -0.72 12.83
C VAL A 81 -5.35 0.45 13.78
N ARG A 82 -5.40 0.18 15.09
CA ARG A 82 -5.02 1.13 16.14
C ARG A 82 -3.92 0.54 17.00
N PHE A 83 -2.83 1.27 17.12
CA PHE A 83 -1.72 0.96 18.01
C PHE A 83 -1.72 1.89 19.21
N GLU A 84 -1.08 1.47 20.30
CA GLU A 84 -0.80 2.33 21.41
C GLU A 84 0.18 3.44 21.02
N LYS A 85 -0.08 4.67 21.49
CA LYS A 85 0.78 5.82 21.15
C LYS A 85 2.13 5.68 21.84
N GLY A 86 3.19 5.82 21.06
CA GLY A 86 4.57 5.80 21.57
C GLY A 86 5.15 4.40 21.77
N VAL A 87 4.35 3.35 21.62
CA VAL A 87 4.82 1.97 21.72
C VAL A 87 4.98 1.38 20.33
N LEU A 88 6.22 1.06 19.95
CA LEU A 88 6.54 0.46 18.65
C LEU A 88 6.77 -1.04 18.83
N GLY A 89 6.08 -1.83 18.01
CA GLY A 89 6.27 -3.28 17.92
C GLY A 89 5.36 -4.12 18.79
N ASP A 90 4.44 -3.52 19.51
CA ASP A 90 3.40 -4.25 20.23
C ASP A 90 2.24 -4.62 19.29
N PRO A 91 1.46 -5.65 19.63
CA PRO A 91 0.26 -5.99 18.90
C PRO A 91 -0.70 -4.79 18.89
N PRO A 92 -1.49 -4.62 17.82
CA PRO A 92 -2.46 -3.53 17.77
C PRO A 92 -3.52 -3.66 18.88
N LEU A 93 -3.91 -2.54 19.45
CA LEU A 93 -5.00 -2.46 20.44
C LEU A 93 -6.36 -2.81 19.83
N CYS A 94 -6.52 -2.59 18.53
CA CYS A 94 -7.73 -2.92 17.79
C CYS A 94 -7.36 -3.14 16.32
N ARG A 95 -7.98 -4.14 15.72
CA ARG A 95 -7.82 -4.48 14.30
C ARG A 95 -9.17 -4.78 13.67
N SER A 96 -9.34 -4.34 12.43
CA SER A 96 -10.41 -4.76 11.53
C SER A 96 -9.79 -5.23 10.22
N ARG A 97 -10.08 -6.44 9.80
CA ARG A 97 -9.53 -7.03 8.56
C ARG A 97 -10.27 -6.59 7.31
N ASN A 98 -11.50 -6.10 7.46
CA ASN A 98 -12.34 -5.66 6.35
C ASN A 98 -12.66 -4.15 6.40
N GLY A 99 -12.15 -3.44 7.40
CA GLY A 99 -12.43 -2.01 7.61
C GLY A 99 -13.79 -1.71 8.24
N ILE A 100 -14.67 -2.72 8.39
CA ILE A 100 -16.07 -2.58 8.80
C ILE A 100 -16.28 -2.99 10.25
N LEU A 101 -15.87 -4.20 10.60
CA LEU A 101 -15.98 -4.76 11.94
C LEU A 101 -14.61 -5.01 12.53
N SER A 102 -14.38 -4.62 13.80
CA SER A 102 -13.21 -5.02 14.56
C SER A 102 -13.23 -6.52 14.87
N GLU A 103 -12.09 -7.07 15.25
CA GLU A 103 -12.01 -8.47 15.72
C GLU A 103 -12.92 -8.73 16.94
N ASP A 104 -13.25 -7.68 17.71
CA ASP A 104 -14.19 -7.71 18.84
C ASP A 104 -15.65 -7.49 18.42
N GLY A 105 -15.95 -7.41 17.12
CA GLY A 105 -17.32 -7.24 16.58
C GLY A 105 -17.86 -5.80 16.62
N GLN A 106 -17.06 -4.80 16.99
CA GLN A 106 -17.48 -3.41 17.01
C GLN A 106 -17.47 -2.83 15.59
N LYS A 107 -18.50 -2.07 15.20
CA LYS A 107 -18.55 -1.38 13.91
C LYS A 107 -17.54 -0.22 13.85
N CYS A 108 -16.65 -0.26 12.87
CA CYS A 108 -15.61 0.76 12.70
C CYS A 108 -16.19 2.15 12.39
N ALA A 109 -17.28 2.24 11.63
CA ALA A 109 -17.95 3.51 11.30
C ALA A 109 -18.53 4.22 12.55
N GLU A 110 -18.89 3.50 13.59
CA GLU A 110 -19.43 4.03 14.84
C GLU A 110 -18.33 4.32 15.88
N CYS A 111 -17.11 3.82 15.67
CA CYS A 111 -16.01 3.90 16.61
C CYS A 111 -15.45 5.33 16.69
N ALA A 112 -15.36 5.88 17.92
CA ALA A 112 -14.83 7.22 18.15
C ALA A 112 -13.38 7.39 17.66
N TYR A 113 -12.58 6.32 17.73
CA TYR A 113 -11.17 6.34 17.30
C TYR A 113 -10.99 6.34 15.79
N SER A 114 -12.04 6.05 15.00
CA SER A 114 -12.01 6.05 13.54
C SER A 114 -12.36 7.41 12.94
N LYS A 115 -12.90 8.33 13.75
CA LYS A 115 -13.43 9.63 13.30
C LYS A 115 -12.38 10.72 13.35
N TRP A 116 -12.45 11.64 12.40
CA TRP A 116 -11.71 12.89 12.42
C TRP A 116 -12.31 13.83 13.48
N THR A 117 -11.43 14.39 14.29
CA THR A 117 -11.73 15.47 15.23
C THR A 117 -10.78 16.63 14.92
N ALA A 118 -10.40 17.45 15.89
CA ALA A 118 -9.28 18.38 15.75
C ALA A 118 -7.93 17.67 15.47
N LEU A 119 -7.85 16.38 15.79
CA LEU A 119 -6.69 15.52 15.55
C LEU A 119 -7.03 14.40 14.56
N PRO A 120 -6.04 13.87 13.82
CA PRO A 120 -6.23 12.70 12.97
C PRO A 120 -6.72 11.49 13.77
N PRO A 121 -7.51 10.57 13.14
CA PRO A 121 -7.96 9.35 13.78
C PRO A 121 -6.81 8.53 14.35
N GLU A 122 -6.97 8.01 15.55
CA GLU A 122 -6.00 7.05 16.12
C GLU A 122 -6.05 5.71 15.39
N CYS A 123 -7.25 5.31 14.99
CA CYS A 123 -7.47 4.12 14.16
C CYS A 123 -7.21 4.46 12.69
N LYS A 124 -6.11 3.94 12.15
CA LYS A 124 -5.67 4.22 10.77
C LYS A 124 -6.41 3.32 9.79
N LEU A 125 -6.97 3.93 8.75
CA LEU A 125 -7.43 3.21 7.57
C LEU A 125 -6.22 2.80 6.72
N CYS A 126 -6.23 1.56 6.25
CA CYS A 126 -5.20 0.98 5.39
C CYS A 126 -5.84 0.50 4.08
N LEU A 127 -5.10 0.62 2.99
CA LEU A 127 -5.37 -0.11 1.75
C LEU A 127 -4.44 -1.32 1.73
N ASP A 128 -4.99 -2.51 1.65
CA ASP A 128 -4.27 -3.77 1.62
C ASP A 128 -4.28 -4.35 0.22
N PHE A 129 -3.11 -4.53 -0.34
CA PHE A 129 -2.88 -5.02 -1.70
C PHE A 129 -2.40 -6.46 -1.62
N LEU A 130 -3.11 -7.35 -2.30
CA LEU A 130 -2.60 -8.66 -2.66
C LEU A 130 -1.94 -8.54 -4.01
N CYS A 131 -0.65 -8.80 -4.08
CA CYS A 131 0.16 -8.67 -5.28
C CYS A 131 0.85 -9.98 -5.63
N ILE A 132 1.20 -10.14 -6.91
CA ILE A 132 2.17 -11.13 -7.38
C ILE A 132 3.40 -10.38 -7.90
N GLU A 133 4.57 -10.74 -7.39
CA GLU A 133 5.84 -10.20 -7.84
C GLU A 133 6.19 -10.79 -9.21
N ASP A 134 6.56 -9.92 -10.16
CA ASP A 134 6.80 -10.33 -11.55
C ASP A 134 8.01 -11.26 -11.70
N GLU A 135 9.06 -11.04 -10.91
CA GLU A 135 10.28 -11.83 -10.98
C GLU A 135 10.09 -13.25 -10.40
N SER A 136 9.54 -13.33 -9.19
CA SER A 136 9.43 -14.62 -8.48
C SER A 136 8.11 -15.34 -8.70
N GLN A 137 7.11 -14.68 -9.30
CA GLN A 137 5.73 -15.17 -9.48
C GLN A 137 5.07 -15.60 -8.16
N LYS A 138 5.53 -15.06 -7.02
CA LYS A 138 5.01 -15.39 -5.69
C LYS A 138 4.11 -14.29 -5.14
N PRO A 139 3.04 -14.66 -4.41
CA PRO A 139 2.14 -13.69 -3.82
C PRO A 139 2.79 -13.00 -2.61
N PHE A 140 2.38 -11.76 -2.38
CA PHE A 140 2.69 -11.02 -1.16
C PHE A 140 1.58 -10.03 -0.82
N LEU A 141 1.50 -9.67 0.46
CA LEU A 141 0.61 -8.63 0.98
C LEU A 141 1.40 -7.34 1.24
N LEU A 142 0.83 -6.22 0.85
CA LEU A 142 1.37 -4.88 1.11
C LEU A 142 0.25 -4.01 1.67
N SER A 143 0.54 -3.25 2.73
CA SER A 143 -0.44 -2.31 3.31
C SER A 143 0.06 -0.87 3.16
N ALA A 144 -0.81 -0.01 2.63
CA ALA A 144 -0.57 1.43 2.53
C ALA A 144 -1.45 2.18 3.53
N SER A 145 -0.84 2.92 4.45
CA SER A 145 -1.54 3.71 5.47
C SER A 145 -0.85 5.06 5.70
N GLY A 146 -1.47 5.95 6.46
CA GLY A 146 -0.89 7.25 6.81
C GLY A 146 -0.50 8.05 5.56
N THR A 147 0.77 8.49 5.49
CA THR A 147 1.29 9.28 4.36
C THR A 147 1.35 8.52 3.03
N SER A 148 1.43 7.19 3.06
CA SER A 148 1.39 6.33 1.87
C SER A 148 -0.03 6.07 1.35
N PHE A 149 -1.07 6.40 2.13
CA PHE A 149 -2.46 6.15 1.75
C PHE A 149 -2.86 6.96 0.51
N LYS A 150 -2.54 8.26 0.47
CA LYS A 150 -2.89 9.13 -0.67
C LYS A 150 -2.25 8.69 -1.99
N PRO A 151 -0.94 8.40 -2.07
CA PRO A 151 -0.35 7.83 -3.29
C PRO A 151 -0.99 6.51 -3.73
N ALA A 152 -1.26 5.61 -2.79
CA ALA A 152 -1.91 4.33 -3.07
C ALA A 152 -3.33 4.51 -3.63
N ARG A 153 -4.13 5.40 -3.01
CA ARG A 153 -5.48 5.73 -3.48
C ARG A 153 -5.46 6.34 -4.89
N ASN A 154 -4.51 7.22 -5.18
CA ASN A 154 -4.39 7.83 -6.51
C ASN A 154 -4.06 6.79 -7.59
N ALA A 155 -3.17 5.84 -7.30
CA ALA A 155 -2.86 4.74 -8.20
C ALA A 155 -4.09 3.83 -8.41
N LEU A 156 -4.83 3.53 -7.34
CA LEU A 156 -6.06 2.75 -7.43
C LEU A 156 -7.11 3.44 -8.30
N ALA A 157 -7.30 4.76 -8.13
CA ALA A 157 -8.21 5.53 -8.99
C ALA A 157 -7.80 5.44 -10.46
N ALA A 158 -6.50 5.57 -10.77
CA ALA A 158 -6.02 5.45 -12.15
C ALA A 158 -6.27 4.04 -12.74
N MET A 159 -6.16 2.97 -11.93
CA MET A 159 -6.49 1.61 -12.35
C MET A 159 -8.00 1.45 -12.61
N ILE A 160 -8.85 1.98 -11.74
CA ILE A 160 -10.32 1.88 -11.89
C ILE A 160 -10.80 2.56 -13.18
N PHE A 161 -10.21 3.70 -13.55
CA PHE A 161 -10.61 4.45 -14.74
C PHE A 161 -9.97 3.93 -16.05
N SER A 162 -9.16 2.89 -16.01
CA SER A 162 -8.42 2.39 -17.18
C SER A 162 -9.13 1.34 -18.02
N ALA A 163 -10.33 0.92 -17.67
CA ALA A 163 -11.08 -0.17 -18.34
C ALA A 163 -10.36 -1.55 -18.35
N LEU A 164 -9.32 -1.72 -17.53
CA LEU A 164 -8.60 -2.98 -17.33
C LEU A 164 -8.83 -3.50 -15.91
N PRO A 165 -8.78 -4.83 -15.68
CA PRO A 165 -8.73 -5.35 -14.32
C PRO A 165 -7.47 -4.85 -13.61
N ALA A 166 -7.46 -4.78 -12.28
CA ALA A 166 -6.30 -4.29 -11.52
C ALA A 166 -5.01 -5.03 -11.91
N PHE A 167 -5.06 -6.35 -12.07
CA PHE A 167 -3.95 -7.18 -12.51
C PHE A 167 -3.60 -7.03 -13.99
N GLY A 168 -4.39 -6.31 -14.78
CA GLY A 168 -4.07 -5.93 -16.16
C GLY A 168 -3.01 -4.83 -16.25
N HIS A 169 -2.60 -4.25 -15.13
CA HIS A 169 -1.56 -3.22 -15.10
C HIS A 169 -0.23 -3.80 -14.63
N LYS A 170 0.85 -3.37 -15.29
CA LYS A 170 2.19 -3.55 -14.76
C LYS A 170 2.49 -2.42 -13.79
N VAL A 171 2.73 -2.76 -12.52
CA VAL A 171 2.94 -1.79 -11.44
C VAL A 171 4.35 -1.94 -10.89
N ARG A 172 5.03 -0.82 -10.65
CA ARG A 172 6.27 -0.77 -9.89
C ARG A 172 6.01 -0.07 -8.57
N LEU A 173 6.40 -0.73 -7.50
CA LEU A 173 6.47 -0.16 -6.16
C LEU A 173 7.82 0.54 -6.02
N GLU A 174 7.77 1.80 -5.63
CA GLU A 174 8.95 2.64 -5.38
C GLU A 174 8.80 3.29 -4.01
N SER A 175 9.90 3.67 -3.39
CA SER A 175 9.88 4.51 -2.20
C SER A 175 10.30 5.94 -2.54
N LYS A 176 9.73 6.90 -1.82
CA LYS A 176 10.14 8.30 -1.90
C LYS A 176 10.52 8.79 -0.52
N PHE A 177 11.75 9.30 -0.39
CA PHE A 177 12.21 9.96 0.82
C PHE A 177 11.50 11.30 1.02
N ILE A 178 11.06 11.57 2.25
CA ILE A 178 10.44 12.84 2.66
C ILE A 178 11.16 13.33 3.92
N SER A 179 11.71 14.52 3.84
CA SER A 179 12.22 15.23 5.02
C SER A 179 11.17 16.23 5.50
N SER A 180 10.87 16.22 6.79
CA SER A 180 9.88 17.10 7.39
C SER A 180 10.31 17.56 8.78
N LYS A 181 9.65 18.62 9.29
CA LYS A 181 9.86 19.10 10.68
C LYS A 181 9.57 18.04 11.75
N LYS A 182 8.83 16.97 11.41
CA LYS A 182 8.48 15.86 12.32
C LYS A 182 9.42 14.67 12.21
N GLY A 183 10.47 14.78 11.38
CA GLY A 183 11.45 13.73 11.10
C GLY A 183 11.39 13.24 9.65
N ASP A 184 12.37 12.43 9.31
CA ASP A 184 12.57 11.87 7.99
C ASP A 184 11.89 10.50 7.89
N PHE A 185 11.24 10.24 6.75
CA PHE A 185 10.54 8.98 6.51
C PHE A 185 10.42 8.70 5.01
N TYR A 186 10.10 7.46 4.69
CA TYR A 186 9.82 7.05 3.32
C TYR A 186 8.32 6.84 3.13
N ILE A 187 7.82 7.21 1.95
CA ILE A 187 6.44 6.91 1.52
C ILE A 187 6.46 5.90 0.38
N LEU A 188 5.46 5.05 0.36
CA LEU A 188 5.20 4.12 -0.73
C LEU A 188 4.60 4.87 -1.93
N VAL A 189 5.14 4.61 -3.12
CA VAL A 189 4.65 5.15 -4.39
C VAL A 189 4.35 4.00 -5.33
N PHE A 190 3.19 4.05 -5.97
CA PHE A 190 2.79 3.11 -7.02
C PHE A 190 2.98 3.79 -8.38
N ARG A 191 3.79 3.22 -9.23
CA ARG A 191 3.98 3.69 -10.61
C ARG A 191 3.38 2.68 -11.58
N ILE A 192 2.35 3.10 -12.31
CA ILE A 192 1.76 2.29 -13.38
C ILE A 192 2.66 2.42 -14.61
N LEU A 193 3.24 1.30 -15.06
CA LEU A 193 4.17 1.25 -16.18
C LEU A 193 3.46 1.03 -17.52
N GLY A 194 2.20 0.58 -17.49
CA GLY A 194 1.40 0.31 -18.69
C GLY A 194 0.50 -0.91 -18.52
N ALA A 195 -0.15 -1.30 -19.62
CA ALA A 195 -0.96 -2.51 -19.70
C ALA A 195 -0.09 -3.76 -19.88
N ARG A 196 -0.55 -4.88 -19.34
CA ARG A 196 0.07 -6.20 -19.57
C ARG A 196 -0.45 -6.83 -20.87
N PRO A 197 0.33 -7.71 -21.49
CA PRO A 197 -0.15 -8.56 -22.58
C PRO A 197 -1.35 -9.43 -22.14
N VAL A 198 -2.24 -9.74 -23.08
CA VAL A 198 -3.48 -10.50 -22.78
C VAL A 198 -3.16 -11.89 -22.20
N GLU A 199 -2.10 -12.54 -22.66
CA GLU A 199 -1.67 -13.85 -22.16
C GLU A 199 -1.28 -13.78 -20.68
N GLU A 200 -0.58 -12.71 -20.27
CA GLU A 200 -0.24 -12.49 -18.85
C GLU A 200 -1.50 -12.20 -18.02
N ILE A 201 -2.45 -11.44 -18.57
CA ILE A 201 -3.71 -11.13 -17.89
C ILE A 201 -4.50 -12.43 -17.63
N ARG A 202 -4.58 -13.35 -18.59
CA ARG A 202 -5.24 -14.65 -18.41
C ARG A 202 -4.58 -15.49 -17.31
N TYR A 203 -3.27 -15.57 -17.32
CA TYR A 203 -2.53 -16.25 -16.25
C TYR A 203 -2.79 -15.63 -14.88
N LEU A 204 -2.80 -14.30 -14.78
CA LEU A 204 -3.08 -13.58 -13.53
C LEU A 204 -4.54 -13.71 -13.07
N GLU A 205 -5.48 -13.89 -13.98
CA GLU A 205 -6.87 -14.20 -13.67
C GLU A 205 -7.01 -15.56 -12.95
N GLU A 206 -6.27 -16.58 -13.41
CA GLU A 206 -6.22 -17.88 -12.70
C GLU A 206 -5.66 -17.71 -11.29
N ARG A 207 -4.58 -16.92 -11.13
CA ARG A 207 -4.00 -16.60 -9.81
C ARG A 207 -4.96 -15.79 -8.95
N TYR A 208 -5.67 -14.83 -9.53
CA TYR A 208 -6.72 -14.10 -8.82
C TYR A 208 -7.77 -15.06 -8.25
N ASN A 209 -8.29 -15.99 -9.04
CA ASN A 209 -9.27 -16.96 -8.61
C ASN A 209 -8.73 -17.93 -7.53
N GLN A 210 -7.44 -18.23 -7.55
CA GLN A 210 -6.77 -19.05 -6.53
C GLN A 210 -6.64 -18.33 -5.20
N TYR A 211 -6.18 -17.07 -5.21
CA TYR A 211 -5.79 -16.36 -3.99
C TYR A 211 -6.90 -15.51 -3.36
N THR A 212 -7.94 -15.13 -4.11
CA THR A 212 -9.03 -14.31 -3.54
C THR A 212 -9.82 -15.04 -2.47
N LYS A 213 -9.84 -16.36 -2.49
CA LYS A 213 -10.48 -17.19 -1.45
C LYS A 213 -9.75 -17.12 -0.10
N VAL A 214 -8.49 -16.69 -0.10
CA VAL A 214 -7.63 -16.65 1.11
C VAL A 214 -7.76 -15.33 1.88
N LEU A 215 -8.21 -14.27 1.22
CA LEU A 215 -8.42 -12.97 1.88
C LEU A 215 -9.89 -12.82 2.30
N PRO A 216 -10.14 -12.32 3.54
CA PRO A 216 -11.51 -12.04 3.96
C PRO A 216 -12.17 -11.03 3.01
N GLU A 217 -13.42 -11.30 2.65
CA GLU A 217 -14.23 -10.38 1.85
C GLU A 217 -14.50 -9.11 2.65
N GLY A 218 -13.87 -7.99 2.24
CA GLY A 218 -14.31 -6.66 2.64
C GLY A 218 -15.42 -6.23 1.68
N SER A 219 -16.55 -5.76 2.17
CA SER A 219 -17.58 -5.23 1.29
C SER A 219 -17.07 -3.97 0.59
N GLN A 220 -17.01 -4.02 -0.73
CA GLN A 220 -16.53 -2.90 -1.57
C GLN A 220 -17.44 -1.66 -1.48
N GLU A 221 -18.72 -1.85 -1.15
CA GLU A 221 -19.73 -0.79 -1.16
C GLU A 221 -19.57 0.24 -0.02
N GLU A 222 -19.11 -0.17 1.17
CA GLU A 222 -18.92 0.77 2.28
C GLU A 222 -17.54 1.46 2.23
N ALA A 223 -16.52 0.81 1.67
CA ALA A 223 -15.19 1.40 1.51
C ALA A 223 -15.18 2.57 0.53
N THR A 224 -16.05 2.56 -0.49
CA THR A 224 -16.18 3.67 -1.44
C THR A 224 -16.86 4.89 -0.85
N LYS A 225 -17.80 4.73 0.08
CA LYS A 225 -18.45 5.86 0.78
C LYS A 225 -17.50 6.60 1.71
N ASP A 226 -16.69 5.87 2.50
CA ASP A 226 -15.67 6.49 3.36
C ASP A 226 -14.55 7.21 2.57
N LEU A 227 -14.27 6.77 1.34
CA LEU A 227 -13.29 7.41 0.45
C LEU A 227 -13.84 8.72 -0.18
N GLY A 228 -15.14 8.81 -0.42
CA GLY A 228 -15.83 10.00 -0.93
C GLY A 228 -15.84 11.15 0.08
N ASP A 229 -16.23 10.86 1.31
CA ASP A 229 -16.37 11.86 2.39
C ASP A 229 -15.04 12.51 2.82
N MET A 230 -13.91 11.81 2.67
CA MET A 230 -12.59 12.37 3.01
C MET A 230 -12.03 13.32 1.94
N GLY A 231 -12.58 13.31 0.71
CA GLY A 231 -12.14 14.14 -0.41
C GLY A 231 -12.78 15.52 -0.44
N GLU A 232 -14.08 15.61 -0.22
CA GLU A 232 -14.86 16.84 -0.41
C GLU A 232 -14.64 17.86 0.71
N ASN A 233 -14.63 17.45 1.96
CA ASN A 233 -14.47 18.35 3.11
C ASN A 233 -13.11 19.07 3.21
N LYS A 234 -12.08 18.62 2.48
CA LYS A 234 -10.73 19.19 2.55
C LYS A 234 -10.44 20.15 1.38
N LEU A 235 -11.10 19.96 0.25
CA LEU A 235 -10.98 20.85 -0.90
C LEU A 235 -11.71 22.18 -0.63
N GLU A 236 -12.91 22.15 -0.08
CA GLU A 236 -13.67 23.37 0.28
C GLU A 236 -12.95 24.23 1.34
N LYS A 237 -12.27 23.63 2.32
CA LYS A 237 -11.49 24.39 3.30
C LYS A 237 -10.25 25.06 2.72
N ILE A 238 -9.57 24.41 1.77
CA ILE A 238 -8.38 24.96 1.11
C ILE A 238 -8.76 26.10 0.17
N GLU A 239 -9.91 26.02 -0.50
CA GLU A 239 -10.41 27.11 -1.35
C GLU A 239 -10.90 28.31 -0.53
N GLN A 240 -11.50 28.11 0.64
CA GLN A 240 -11.89 29.18 1.54
C GLN A 240 -10.69 29.88 2.21
N GLU A 241 -9.64 29.17 2.58
CA GLU A 241 -8.42 29.76 3.14
C GLU A 241 -7.61 30.57 2.11
N ASN A 242 -7.63 30.16 0.85
CA ASN A 242 -6.95 30.89 -0.22
C ASN A 242 -7.70 32.16 -0.67
N ASN A 243 -9.01 32.22 -0.49
CA ASN A 243 -9.83 33.39 -0.84
C ASN A 243 -9.90 34.47 0.24
N THR A 244 -9.39 34.21 1.46
CA THR A 244 -9.46 35.16 2.59
C THR A 244 -8.16 35.89 2.89
N LYS A 245 -7.09 35.69 2.12
CA LYS A 245 -5.88 36.52 2.25
C LYS A 245 -6.03 37.78 1.40
N PRO A 246 -6.13 38.98 2.00
CA PRO A 246 -6.07 40.23 1.24
C PRO A 246 -4.67 40.35 0.63
N VAL A 247 -4.63 40.62 -0.66
CA VAL A 247 -3.40 40.99 -1.38
C VAL A 247 -2.92 42.31 -0.77
N GLY A 248 -1.95 42.26 0.10
CA GLY A 248 -1.27 43.46 0.60
C GLY A 248 -0.59 44.15 -0.56
N LYS A 249 -1.04 45.36 -0.87
CA LYS A 249 -0.31 46.27 -1.72
C LYS A 249 0.96 46.67 -0.98
N GLU A 250 2.09 46.19 -1.44
CA GLU A 250 3.39 46.77 -1.07
C GLU A 250 3.48 48.11 -1.82
N ASP A 251 3.41 49.20 -1.04
CA ASP A 251 3.80 50.51 -1.50
C ASP A 251 5.31 50.48 -1.72
N VAL A 252 5.70 50.45 -2.99
CA VAL A 252 7.10 50.63 -3.42
C VAL A 252 7.40 52.12 -3.40
N ASP A 253 8.18 52.54 -2.42
CA ASP A 253 8.72 53.91 -2.33
C ASP A 253 9.78 54.12 -3.45
N PRO A 254 9.58 55.10 -4.39
CA PRO A 254 10.44 55.24 -5.54
C PRO A 254 11.75 56.03 -5.31
N GLU A 255 12.11 56.38 -4.09
CA GLU A 255 13.27 57.24 -3.80
C GLU A 255 14.43 56.52 -3.05
N LYS A 256 14.96 55.43 -3.57
CA LYS A 256 16.31 54.98 -3.20
C LYS A 256 16.98 54.13 -4.29
N VAL A 257 17.46 54.81 -5.31
CA VAL A 257 18.46 54.25 -6.21
C VAL A 257 19.84 54.85 -5.77
N PRO A 258 20.80 54.12 -5.28
CA PRO A 258 22.15 54.59 -5.12
C PRO A 258 22.85 54.59 -6.48
N VAL A 259 23.31 55.78 -6.88
CA VAL A 259 24.26 55.99 -7.96
C VAL A 259 25.64 55.68 -7.38
N GLY A 260 26.38 54.72 -8.01
CA GLY A 260 27.73 54.38 -7.70
C GLY A 260 28.21 53.20 -8.55
#